data_bb0566e748e39b68317eeda5924264c7
#
_entry.id   bb0566e748e39b68317eeda5924264c7
#
_cell.length_a   1.000
_cell.length_b   1.000
_cell.length_c   1.000
_cell.angle_alpha   90.00
_cell.angle_beta   90.00
_cell.angle_gamma   90.00
#
_symmetry.space_group_name_H-M   'P 1'
#
loop_
_entity.id
_entity.type
_entity.pdbx_description
1 polymer ?
#
loop_
_entity_poly.entity_id
_entity_poly.type
_entity_poly.pdbx_seq_one_letter_code
_entity_poly.pdbx_strand_id
1 'polypeptide(L)'
;MLVDLENFKTEPVSWDDVKKQQDTVQDSTREVLQSLRELLHDLRGEEAVSDTFVDAVGDLVARFEQRTTIKAKFDVLPGWPKYLTTPASVNLYRIIEEALANVRRHSGARAVRIVLQPYLDDYMAVTVGDDGRGVDTDESWLAGMGTLGMKERAVILGGELRIESHTGDGTTVRAIFPKEQLMPKPDSDQ
;
A
#
# COMPACT_ATOMS: atom_id res chain seq x y z
N MET A 1 18.73 1.24 15.74
CA MET A 1 18.17 2.33 16.55
C MET A 1 17.50 1.67 17.76
N LEU A 2 18.21 1.59 18.88
CA LEU A 2 17.63 1.17 20.16
C LEU A 2 16.78 2.33 20.65
N VAL A 3 15.46 2.15 20.66
CA VAL A 3 14.53 3.12 21.22
C VAL A 3 14.70 3.06 22.73
N ASP A 4 15.00 4.22 23.34
CA ASP A 4 15.17 4.41 24.76
C ASP A 4 13.87 4.01 25.51
N LEU A 5 13.82 2.78 25.96
CA LEU A 5 12.78 2.29 26.86
C LEU A 5 12.98 2.81 28.31
N GLU A 6 14.05 3.52 28.58
CA GLU A 6 14.35 4.07 29.91
C GLU A 6 13.60 5.37 30.25
N ASN A 7 13.08 6.10 29.27
CA ASN A 7 12.37 7.38 29.51
C ASN A 7 10.94 7.22 30.06
N PHE A 8 10.40 6.00 30.16
CA PHE A 8 9.04 5.76 30.67
C PHE A 8 8.89 5.79 32.20
N LYS A 9 9.97 5.99 32.94
CA LYS A 9 9.94 5.82 34.41
C LYS A 9 9.60 7.07 35.21
N THR A 10 9.46 8.24 34.58
CA THR A 10 9.45 9.50 35.35
C THR A 10 8.37 10.55 35.04
N GLU A 11 7.51 10.36 34.04
CA GLU A 11 6.41 11.30 33.78
C GLU A 11 5.07 10.59 33.53
N PRO A 12 3.92 11.20 33.86
CA PRO A 12 2.61 10.61 33.54
C PRO A 12 2.41 10.56 32.02
N VAL A 13 2.47 9.36 31.48
CA VAL A 13 2.34 9.11 30.04
C VAL A 13 0.90 9.39 29.62
N SER A 14 0.71 10.27 28.65
CA SER A 14 -0.60 10.53 28.05
C SER A 14 -1.06 9.30 27.24
N TRP A 15 -2.37 9.04 27.23
CA TRP A 15 -2.95 7.99 26.38
C TRP A 15 -2.63 8.18 24.89
N ASP A 16 -2.45 9.41 24.42
CA ASP A 16 -2.05 9.72 23.05
C ASP A 16 -0.60 9.32 22.77
N ASP A 17 0.29 9.48 23.75
CA ASP A 17 1.70 9.05 23.64
C ASP A 17 1.81 7.52 23.61
N VAL A 18 1.04 6.81 24.43
CA VAL A 18 0.96 5.35 24.42
C VAL A 18 0.47 4.84 23.06
N LYS A 19 -0.56 5.46 22.51
CA LYS A 19 -1.13 5.09 21.22
C LYS A 19 -0.15 5.33 20.08
N LYS A 20 0.54 6.47 20.09
CA LYS A 20 1.56 6.83 19.11
C LYS A 20 2.75 5.85 19.15
N GLN A 21 3.14 5.42 20.34
CA GLN A 21 4.21 4.45 20.52
C GLN A 21 3.76 3.03 20.13
N GLN A 22 2.53 2.64 20.42
CA GLN A 22 1.95 1.39 19.96
C GLN A 22 1.91 1.33 18.43
N ASP A 23 1.52 2.41 17.75
CA ASP A 23 1.52 2.51 16.30
C ASP A 23 2.97 2.38 15.76
N THR A 24 3.94 3.04 16.37
CA THR A 24 5.37 2.94 15.99
C THR A 24 5.91 1.52 16.16
N VAL A 25 5.61 0.84 17.27
CA VAL A 25 6.03 -0.55 17.51
C VAL A 25 5.35 -1.50 16.53
N GLN A 26 4.07 -1.30 16.22
CA GLN A 26 3.37 -2.11 15.22
C GLN A 26 3.98 -1.93 13.83
N ASP A 27 4.35 -0.71 13.45
CA ASP A 27 4.96 -0.42 12.16
C ASP A 27 6.37 -1.03 12.07
N SER A 28 7.21 -0.89 13.10
CA SER A 28 8.52 -1.55 13.17
C SER A 28 8.41 -3.08 13.12
N THR A 29 7.43 -3.67 13.80
CA THR A 29 7.18 -5.11 13.76
C THR A 29 6.75 -5.57 12.37
N ARG A 30 5.94 -4.78 11.68
CA ARG A 30 5.53 -5.06 10.29
C ARG A 30 6.73 -4.99 9.33
N GLU A 31 7.61 -4.01 9.49
CA GLU A 31 8.84 -3.88 8.70
C GLU A 31 9.75 -5.10 8.87
N VAL A 32 9.97 -5.56 10.09
CA VAL A 32 10.78 -6.76 10.37
C VAL A 32 10.14 -8.02 9.77
N LEU A 33 8.83 -8.21 9.93
CA LEU A 33 8.11 -9.33 9.34
C LEU A 33 8.13 -9.28 7.81
N GLN A 34 8.14 -8.08 7.24
CA GLN A 34 8.26 -7.90 5.81
C GLN A 34 9.65 -8.25 5.30
N SER A 35 10.70 -7.77 5.95
CA SER A 35 12.09 -8.11 5.61
C SER A 35 12.35 -9.63 5.72
N LEU A 36 11.76 -10.29 6.71
CA LEU A 36 11.81 -11.75 6.82
C LEU A 36 11.08 -12.46 5.67
N ARG A 37 9.94 -11.93 5.22
CA ARG A 37 9.22 -12.49 4.06
C ARG A 37 10.02 -12.29 2.76
N GLU A 38 10.67 -11.14 2.59
CA GLU A 38 11.55 -10.86 1.46
C GLU A 38 12.72 -11.84 1.43
N LEU A 39 13.41 -12.06 2.56
CA LEU A 39 14.48 -13.05 2.67
C LEU A 39 14.00 -14.48 2.39
N LEU A 40 12.83 -14.86 2.87
CA LEU A 40 12.25 -16.18 2.60
C LEU A 40 11.82 -16.34 1.15
N HIS A 41 11.49 -15.23 0.49
CA HIS A 41 11.11 -15.19 -0.91
C HIS A 41 12.32 -15.35 -1.83
N ASP A 42 13.43 -14.63 -1.55
CA ASP A 42 14.69 -14.75 -2.27
C ASP A 42 15.27 -16.19 -2.22
N LEU A 43 14.95 -16.93 -1.15
CA LEU A 43 15.35 -18.32 -0.98
C LEU A 43 14.46 -19.33 -1.74
N ARG A 44 13.29 -18.92 -2.27
CA ARG A 44 12.33 -19.82 -2.95
C ARG A 44 12.39 -19.83 -4.47
N GLY A 45 13.21 -19.01 -5.09
CA GLY A 45 13.36 -18.95 -6.55
C GLY A 45 12.26 -18.15 -7.25
N GLU A 46 12.63 -17.48 -8.32
CA GLU A 46 11.85 -16.43 -9.02
C GLU A 46 10.54 -16.90 -9.67
N GLU A 47 10.29 -18.19 -9.82
CA GLU A 47 9.14 -18.72 -10.57
C GLU A 47 7.79 -18.69 -9.80
N ALA A 48 7.81 -18.52 -8.47
CA ALA A 48 6.59 -18.60 -7.65
C ALA A 48 5.93 -17.26 -7.34
N VAL A 49 6.45 -16.13 -7.87
CA VAL A 49 6.17 -14.78 -7.32
C VAL A 49 4.92 -14.12 -7.88
N SER A 50 4.48 -14.46 -9.06
CA SER A 50 3.43 -13.65 -9.72
C SER A 50 2.02 -14.08 -9.40
N ASP A 51 1.78 -15.38 -9.33
CA ASP A 51 0.46 -15.86 -8.90
C ASP A 51 0.21 -15.45 -7.45
N THR A 52 1.27 -15.20 -6.68
CA THR A 52 1.23 -14.76 -5.29
C THR A 52 0.90 -13.27 -5.06
N PHE A 53 1.21 -12.33 -5.99
CA PHE A 53 0.90 -10.91 -5.78
C PHE A 53 -0.61 -10.64 -5.89
N VAL A 54 -1.23 -11.09 -6.97
CA VAL A 54 -2.67 -10.91 -7.19
C VAL A 54 -3.47 -11.65 -6.11
N ASP A 55 -3.06 -12.87 -5.76
CA ASP A 55 -3.68 -13.65 -4.69
C ASP A 55 -3.49 -12.97 -3.33
N ALA A 56 -2.28 -12.47 -3.03
CA ALA A 56 -2.01 -11.75 -1.78
C ALA A 56 -2.85 -10.47 -1.64
N VAL A 57 -3.05 -9.73 -2.73
CA VAL A 57 -3.95 -8.56 -2.76
C VAL A 57 -5.40 -9.02 -2.60
N GLY A 58 -5.82 -10.08 -3.27
CA GLY A 58 -7.15 -10.68 -3.11
C GLY A 58 -7.44 -11.05 -1.64
N ASP A 59 -6.50 -11.71 -0.99
CA ASP A 59 -6.57 -12.05 0.43
C ASP A 59 -6.62 -10.81 1.34
N LEU A 60 -5.84 -9.77 1.01
CA LEU A 60 -5.86 -8.51 1.74
C LEU A 60 -7.25 -7.86 1.66
N VAL A 61 -7.82 -7.81 0.46
CA VAL A 61 -9.16 -7.25 0.20
C VAL A 61 -10.25 -8.05 0.92
N ALA A 62 -10.19 -9.38 0.86
CA ALA A 62 -11.12 -10.25 1.56
C ALA A 62 -11.05 -10.06 3.09
N ARG A 63 -9.85 -9.98 3.66
CA ARG A 63 -9.66 -9.68 5.09
C ARG A 63 -10.16 -8.29 5.46
N PHE A 64 -9.98 -7.29 4.59
CA PHE A 64 -10.49 -5.94 4.80
C PHE A 64 -12.03 -5.95 4.86
N GLU A 65 -12.71 -6.58 3.89
CA GLU A 65 -14.16 -6.69 3.87
C GLU A 65 -14.71 -7.43 5.10
N GLN A 66 -14.06 -8.52 5.53
CA GLN A 66 -14.47 -9.28 6.73
C GLN A 66 -14.32 -8.48 8.04
N ARG A 67 -13.34 -7.56 8.11
CA ARG A 67 -13.05 -6.79 9.32
C ARG A 67 -13.73 -5.42 9.36
N THR A 68 -14.43 -5.07 8.32
CA THR A 68 -15.12 -3.79 8.19
C THR A 68 -16.55 -4.01 7.69
N THR A 69 -17.36 -2.96 7.69
CA THR A 69 -18.70 -2.96 7.05
C THR A 69 -18.64 -2.46 5.60
N ILE A 70 -17.42 -2.22 5.07
CA ILE A 70 -17.18 -1.62 3.76
C ILE A 70 -17.12 -2.73 2.71
N LYS A 71 -17.93 -2.63 1.68
CA LYS A 71 -17.88 -3.55 0.54
C LYS A 71 -16.62 -3.31 -0.27
N ALA A 72 -15.87 -4.37 -0.57
CA ALA A 72 -14.61 -4.26 -1.29
C ALA A 72 -14.68 -5.04 -2.61
N LYS A 73 -14.32 -4.36 -3.71
CA LYS A 73 -14.22 -4.97 -5.03
C LYS A 73 -12.78 -4.92 -5.53
N PHE A 74 -12.27 -6.05 -6.01
CA PHE A 74 -10.93 -6.16 -6.59
C PHE A 74 -11.03 -6.63 -8.04
N ASP A 75 -10.49 -5.83 -8.95
CA ASP A 75 -10.48 -6.11 -10.38
C ASP A 75 -9.03 -6.08 -10.90
N VAL A 76 -8.66 -7.09 -11.68
CA VAL A 76 -7.40 -7.13 -12.45
C VAL A 76 -7.76 -7.07 -13.92
N LEU A 77 -7.38 -6.00 -14.61
CA LEU A 77 -7.72 -5.82 -16.01
C LEU A 77 -6.73 -6.53 -16.94
N PRO A 78 -7.17 -6.95 -18.15
CA PRO A 78 -6.29 -7.54 -19.15
C PRO A 78 -5.09 -6.66 -19.46
N GLY A 79 -3.90 -7.26 -19.56
CA GLY A 79 -2.64 -6.55 -19.79
C GLY A 79 -1.87 -6.20 -18.51
N TRP A 80 -2.40 -6.49 -17.32
CA TRP A 80 -1.61 -6.46 -16.09
C TRP A 80 -0.50 -7.52 -16.16
N PRO A 81 0.75 -7.21 -15.75
CA PRO A 81 1.86 -8.16 -15.79
C PRO A 81 1.57 -9.41 -14.98
N LYS A 82 1.82 -10.58 -15.58
CA LYS A 82 1.70 -11.84 -14.86
C LYS A 82 2.79 -11.97 -13.79
N TYR A 83 4.00 -11.47 -14.07
CA TYR A 83 5.17 -11.58 -13.20
C TYR A 83 5.66 -10.18 -12.82
N LEU A 84 5.80 -9.95 -11.50
CA LEU A 84 6.36 -8.73 -10.94
C LEU A 84 7.70 -9.04 -10.27
N THR A 85 8.60 -8.08 -10.25
CA THR A 85 9.80 -8.17 -9.38
C THR A 85 9.39 -8.16 -7.91
N THR A 86 10.21 -8.76 -7.06
CA THR A 86 9.98 -8.73 -5.60
C THR A 86 9.83 -7.30 -5.05
N PRO A 87 10.71 -6.34 -5.41
CA PRO A 87 10.54 -4.95 -4.98
C PRO A 87 9.20 -4.34 -5.43
N ALA A 88 8.76 -4.65 -6.68
CA ALA A 88 7.48 -4.17 -7.18
C ALA A 88 6.32 -4.75 -6.37
N SER A 89 6.27 -6.07 -6.20
CA SER A 89 5.21 -6.75 -5.45
C SER A 89 5.06 -6.20 -4.04
N VAL A 90 6.17 -6.03 -3.32
CA VAL A 90 6.18 -5.53 -1.95
C VAL A 90 5.70 -4.09 -1.87
N ASN A 91 6.25 -3.18 -2.68
CA ASN A 91 5.89 -1.77 -2.61
C ASN A 91 4.45 -1.53 -3.07
N LEU A 92 3.97 -2.22 -4.12
CA LEU A 92 2.58 -2.15 -4.56
C LEU A 92 1.62 -2.67 -3.48
N TYR A 93 1.94 -3.80 -2.86
CA TYR A 93 1.13 -4.35 -1.77
C TYR A 93 1.00 -3.36 -0.62
N ARG A 94 2.10 -2.71 -0.21
CA ARG A 94 2.10 -1.72 0.87
C ARG A 94 1.33 -0.45 0.53
N ILE A 95 1.38 -0.01 -0.72
CA ILE A 95 0.55 1.12 -1.18
C ILE A 95 -0.95 0.77 -1.04
N ILE A 96 -1.37 -0.43 -1.48
CA ILE A 96 -2.76 -0.87 -1.38
C ILE A 96 -3.17 -1.03 0.09
N GLU A 97 -2.33 -1.64 0.92
CA GLU A 97 -2.59 -1.84 2.36
C GLU A 97 -2.81 -0.50 3.08
N GLU A 98 -1.94 0.49 2.84
CA GLU A 98 -2.07 1.81 3.46
C GLU A 98 -3.29 2.58 2.93
N ALA A 99 -3.57 2.50 1.62
CA ALA A 99 -4.77 3.11 1.05
C ALA A 99 -6.05 2.53 1.68
N LEU A 100 -6.14 1.20 1.83
CA LEU A 100 -7.26 0.55 2.52
C LEU A 100 -7.34 0.92 4.01
N ALA A 101 -6.20 1.07 4.68
CA ALA A 101 -6.16 1.54 6.06
C ALA A 101 -6.71 2.96 6.20
N ASN A 102 -6.41 3.85 5.23
CA ASN A 102 -6.94 5.20 5.17
C ASN A 102 -8.46 5.21 4.93
N VAL A 103 -8.94 4.38 4.01
CA VAL A 103 -10.39 4.19 3.80
C VAL A 103 -11.06 3.80 5.13
N ARG A 104 -10.56 2.79 5.83
CA ARG A 104 -11.13 2.35 7.10
C ARG A 104 -11.12 3.43 8.19
N ARG A 105 -10.02 4.19 8.31
CA ARG A 105 -9.85 5.17 9.39
C ARG A 105 -10.59 6.47 9.16
N HIS A 106 -10.72 6.90 7.89
CA HIS A 106 -11.00 8.30 7.60
C HIS A 106 -12.16 8.54 6.65
N SER A 107 -12.51 7.58 5.76
CA SER A 107 -13.43 7.87 4.68
C SER A 107 -14.90 7.90 5.09
N GLY A 108 -15.31 7.04 6.01
CA GLY A 108 -16.73 6.77 6.25
C GLY A 108 -17.43 6.12 5.06
N ALA A 109 -16.66 5.51 4.15
CA ALA A 109 -17.15 4.87 2.93
C ALA A 109 -18.04 3.65 3.21
N ARG A 110 -18.88 3.33 2.24
CA ARG A 110 -19.66 2.09 2.18
C ARG A 110 -19.05 1.08 1.23
N ALA A 111 -18.31 1.55 0.24
CA ALA A 111 -17.65 0.73 -0.75
C ALA A 111 -16.24 1.25 -1.09
N VAL A 112 -15.34 0.33 -1.45
CA VAL A 112 -14.02 0.61 -1.99
C VAL A 112 -13.76 -0.29 -3.18
N ARG A 113 -13.09 0.23 -4.19
CA ARG A 113 -12.70 -0.52 -5.37
C ARG A 113 -11.20 -0.44 -5.58
N ILE A 114 -10.57 -1.58 -5.76
CA ILE A 114 -9.17 -1.75 -6.08
C ILE A 114 -9.06 -2.24 -7.53
N VAL A 115 -8.24 -1.58 -8.35
CA VAL A 115 -8.06 -1.94 -9.76
C VAL A 115 -6.58 -1.98 -10.09
N LEU A 116 -6.14 -3.11 -10.66
CA LEU A 116 -4.84 -3.27 -11.30
C LEU A 116 -5.05 -3.20 -12.81
N GLN A 117 -4.39 -2.25 -13.50
CA GLN A 117 -4.67 -2.02 -14.91
C GLN A 117 -3.48 -1.44 -15.68
N PRO A 118 -3.41 -1.69 -17.00
CA PRO A 118 -2.60 -0.86 -17.89
C PRO A 118 -3.01 0.61 -17.82
N TYR A 119 -2.05 1.51 -17.94
CA TYR A 119 -2.25 2.95 -17.93
C TYR A 119 -1.34 3.59 -18.96
N LEU A 120 -1.90 4.09 -20.06
CA LEU A 120 -1.14 4.49 -21.25
C LEU A 120 -0.31 3.30 -21.81
N ASP A 121 0.48 3.55 -22.87
CA ASP A 121 1.12 2.47 -23.62
C ASP A 121 2.17 1.67 -22.78
N ASP A 122 2.99 2.38 -21.98
CA ASP A 122 4.13 1.80 -21.25
C ASP A 122 4.02 1.93 -19.73
N TYR A 123 2.82 2.21 -19.20
CA TYR A 123 2.60 2.37 -17.78
C TYR A 123 1.56 1.40 -17.24
N MET A 124 1.65 1.13 -15.96
CA MET A 124 0.68 0.39 -15.17
C MET A 124 0.18 1.26 -14.03
N ALA A 125 -1.08 1.07 -13.64
CA ALA A 125 -1.65 1.78 -12.50
C ALA A 125 -2.28 0.82 -11.50
N VAL A 126 -2.08 1.14 -10.23
CA VAL A 126 -2.86 0.63 -9.10
C VAL A 126 -3.77 1.75 -8.65
N THR A 127 -5.07 1.50 -8.62
CA THR A 127 -6.06 2.49 -8.18
C THR A 127 -6.87 1.93 -7.02
N VAL A 128 -7.01 2.72 -5.94
CA VAL A 128 -7.88 2.44 -4.80
C VAL A 128 -8.82 3.63 -4.67
N GLY A 129 -10.11 3.43 -4.92
CA GLY A 129 -11.13 4.48 -4.86
C GLY A 129 -12.25 4.10 -3.90
N ASP A 130 -12.64 5.02 -3.03
CA ASP A 130 -13.75 4.87 -2.08
C ASP A 130 -14.87 5.87 -2.36
N ASP A 131 -16.08 5.53 -1.90
CA ASP A 131 -17.28 6.37 -1.97
C ASP A 131 -17.53 7.15 -0.67
N GLY A 132 -16.47 7.45 0.07
CA GLY A 132 -16.57 8.11 1.37
C GLY A 132 -16.82 9.62 1.27
N ARG A 133 -16.65 10.29 2.42
CA ARG A 133 -16.91 11.74 2.52
C ARG A 133 -15.94 12.60 1.73
N GLY A 134 -14.80 12.05 1.31
CA GLY A 134 -13.71 12.82 0.74
C GLY A 134 -13.20 13.91 1.70
N VAL A 135 -12.22 14.64 1.24
CA VAL A 135 -11.71 15.87 1.88
C VAL A 135 -11.26 16.80 0.77
N ASP A 136 -11.37 18.11 0.98
CA ASP A 136 -10.71 19.07 0.10
C ASP A 136 -9.21 18.96 0.40
N THR A 137 -8.45 18.60 -0.63
CA THR A 137 -7.02 18.30 -0.50
C THR A 137 -6.22 19.59 -0.33
N ASP A 138 -6.23 20.10 0.90
CA ASP A 138 -5.23 21.08 1.32
C ASP A 138 -3.88 20.36 1.48
N GLU A 139 -2.78 21.06 1.27
CA GLU A 139 -1.43 20.54 1.40
C GLU A 139 -1.17 19.85 2.76
N SER A 140 -1.87 20.25 3.81
CA SER A 140 -1.75 19.70 5.15
C SER A 140 -2.22 18.24 5.29
N TRP A 141 -3.25 17.83 4.51
CA TRP A 141 -3.75 16.45 4.52
C TRP A 141 -2.81 15.50 3.76
N LEU A 142 -2.15 16.01 2.71
CA LEU A 142 -1.15 15.27 1.95
C LEU A 142 0.15 15.01 2.74
N ALA A 143 0.33 15.70 3.86
CA ALA A 143 1.51 15.58 4.73
C ALA A 143 1.39 14.48 5.80
N GLY A 144 0.29 13.73 5.85
CA GLY A 144 0.16 12.59 6.75
C GLY A 144 1.22 11.51 6.48
N MET A 145 1.78 10.88 7.55
CA MET A 145 2.84 9.88 7.43
C MET A 145 2.49 8.73 6.48
N GLY A 146 1.23 8.28 6.45
CA GLY A 146 0.78 7.23 5.53
C GLY A 146 0.82 7.64 4.07
N THR A 147 0.43 8.87 3.75
CA THR A 147 0.50 9.41 2.38
C THR A 147 1.94 9.58 1.92
N LEU A 148 2.82 10.07 2.80
CA LEU A 148 4.25 10.20 2.51
C LEU A 148 4.87 8.84 2.22
N GLY A 149 4.62 7.83 3.05
CA GLY A 149 5.11 6.46 2.85
C GLY A 149 4.63 5.84 1.53
N MET A 150 3.38 6.08 1.11
CA MET A 150 2.91 5.64 -0.21
C MET A 150 3.64 6.36 -1.36
N LYS A 151 3.89 7.67 -1.25
CA LYS A 151 4.65 8.44 -2.24
C LYS A 151 6.08 7.95 -2.37
N GLU A 152 6.78 7.73 -1.25
CA GLU A 152 8.14 7.22 -1.23
C GLU A 152 8.24 5.86 -1.93
N ARG A 153 7.29 4.95 -1.66
CA ARG A 153 7.22 3.63 -2.31
C ARG A 153 6.97 3.73 -3.82
N ALA A 154 6.14 4.69 -4.25
CA ALA A 154 5.93 4.93 -5.67
C ALA A 154 7.24 5.41 -6.34
N VAL A 155 7.96 6.33 -5.70
CA VAL A 155 9.25 6.84 -6.19
C VAL A 155 10.33 5.75 -6.26
N ILE A 156 10.38 4.84 -5.27
CA ILE A 156 11.31 3.69 -5.28
C ILE A 156 11.12 2.84 -6.57
N LEU A 157 9.90 2.72 -7.06
CA LEU A 157 9.58 2.00 -8.29
C LEU A 157 9.62 2.89 -9.54
N GLY A 158 10.22 4.08 -9.48
CA GLY A 158 10.28 5.02 -10.59
C GLY A 158 8.93 5.58 -11.02
N GLY A 159 7.93 5.48 -10.17
CA GLY A 159 6.56 5.90 -10.43
C GLY A 159 6.15 7.15 -9.66
N GLU A 160 4.87 7.47 -9.73
CA GLU A 160 4.26 8.58 -9.01
C GLU A 160 2.97 8.14 -8.30
N LEU A 161 2.60 8.87 -7.25
CA LEU A 161 1.33 8.73 -6.55
C LEU A 161 0.50 9.99 -6.73
N ARG A 162 -0.72 9.82 -7.21
CA ARG A 162 -1.75 10.86 -7.31
C ARG A 162 -2.87 10.55 -6.35
N ILE A 163 -3.36 11.58 -5.67
CA ILE A 163 -4.53 11.48 -4.78
C ILE A 163 -5.51 12.55 -5.20
N GLU A 164 -6.71 12.10 -5.54
CA GLU A 164 -7.84 12.95 -5.92
C GLU A 164 -8.92 12.76 -4.86
N SER A 165 -9.33 13.84 -4.21
CA SER A 165 -10.37 13.81 -3.18
C SER A 165 -11.11 15.13 -3.17
N HIS A 166 -12.43 15.07 -3.11
CA HIS A 166 -13.30 16.23 -2.95
C HIS A 166 -14.38 15.91 -1.93
N THR A 167 -14.77 16.91 -1.17
CA THR A 167 -15.82 16.74 -0.15
C THR A 167 -17.12 16.24 -0.80
N GLY A 168 -17.56 15.06 -0.38
CA GLY A 168 -18.76 14.38 -0.88
C GLY A 168 -18.55 13.38 -2.01
N ASP A 169 -17.35 13.35 -2.64
CA ASP A 169 -17.07 12.50 -3.82
C ASP A 169 -16.13 11.32 -3.52
N GLY A 170 -15.74 11.15 -2.24
CA GLY A 170 -14.80 10.11 -1.83
C GLY A 170 -13.35 10.45 -2.13
N THR A 171 -12.49 9.42 -2.10
CA THR A 171 -11.06 9.57 -2.37
C THR A 171 -10.58 8.51 -3.35
N THR A 172 -9.74 8.93 -4.29
CA THR A 172 -9.04 8.02 -5.21
C THR A 172 -7.54 8.19 -5.06
N VAL A 173 -6.89 7.12 -4.66
CA VAL A 173 -5.42 6.97 -4.65
C VAL A 173 -5.03 6.21 -5.90
N ARG A 174 -4.18 6.81 -6.76
CA ARG A 174 -3.66 6.18 -7.97
C ARG A 174 -2.14 6.23 -7.97
N ALA A 175 -1.52 5.06 -8.01
CA ALA A 175 -0.08 4.90 -8.16
C ALA A 175 0.22 4.44 -9.59
N ILE A 176 1.09 5.15 -10.30
CA ILE A 176 1.40 4.95 -11.73
C ILE A 176 2.87 4.62 -11.85
N PHE A 177 3.21 3.58 -12.62
CA PHE A 177 4.57 3.05 -12.73
C PHE A 177 4.94 2.75 -14.18
N PRO A 178 6.19 2.97 -14.60
CA PRO A 178 6.69 2.42 -15.85
C PRO A 178 6.60 0.88 -15.79
N LYS A 179 6.05 0.27 -16.83
CA LYS A 179 5.86 -1.18 -16.91
C LYS A 179 7.17 -1.96 -16.74
N GLU A 180 8.26 -1.45 -17.32
CA GLU A 180 9.59 -2.04 -17.21
C GLU A 180 10.15 -2.11 -15.79
N GLN A 181 9.73 -1.23 -14.90
CA GLN A 181 10.16 -1.22 -13.49
C GLN A 181 9.42 -2.26 -12.65
N LEU A 182 8.29 -2.74 -13.13
CA LEU A 182 7.49 -3.73 -12.43
C LEU A 182 7.87 -5.16 -12.80
N MET A 183 8.42 -5.37 -14.00
CA MET A 183 8.66 -6.70 -14.57
C MET A 183 10.12 -7.11 -14.44
N PRO A 184 10.39 -8.41 -14.27
CA PRO A 184 11.75 -8.92 -14.43
C PRO A 184 12.30 -8.54 -15.80
N LYS A 185 13.55 -8.11 -15.86
CA LYS A 185 14.22 -7.90 -17.16
C LYS A 185 14.30 -9.24 -17.89
N PRO A 186 13.98 -9.28 -19.19
CA PRO A 186 14.25 -10.51 -19.96
C PRO A 186 15.74 -10.82 -19.85
N ASP A 187 16.05 -12.09 -19.58
CA ASP A 187 17.43 -12.56 -19.55
C ASP A 187 18.14 -12.16 -20.84
N SER A 188 19.14 -11.29 -20.70
CA SER A 188 19.96 -10.81 -21.83
C SER A 188 21.12 -11.77 -22.11
N ASP A 189 20.85 -13.10 -22.03
CA ASP A 189 21.84 -14.11 -22.41
C ASP A 189 21.14 -15.32 -23.07
N GLN A 190 21.10 -15.26 -24.40
CA GLN A 190 21.37 -16.43 -25.29
C GLN A 190 21.87 -15.94 -26.62
#